data_5d2c46dca88cc2afcc1ea5358021f3cd
#
_entry.id   5d2c46dca88cc2afcc1ea5358021f3cd
#
_cell.length_a   1.000
_cell.length_b   1.000
_cell.length_c   1.000
_cell.angle_alpha   90.00
_cell.angle_beta   90.00
_cell.angle_gamma   90.00
#
_symmetry.space_group_name_H-M   'P 1'
#
loop_
_entity.id
_entity.type
_entity.pdbx_description
1 polymer ?
#
loop_
_entity_poly.entity_id
_entity_poly.type
_entity_poly.pdbx_seq_one_letter_code
_entity_poly.pdbx_strand_id
1 'polypeptide(L)'
;MEIVKASREHVGEVSRLFDLYRQFYECEPDLDLATQFISDRIKRGQSDIFVAIDGDNASGFVQLYPSFCSVDAVKIFILYDLYVDADSRKSGLGEKLMRTATDWARSNGAARLDLLTADDNVAGQHLYEKLGYKKELENFYAYSLHI
;
A
#
# COMPACT_ATOMS: atom_id res chain seq x y z
N MET A 1 1.57 6.15 18.91
CA MET A 1 1.64 5.93 17.46
C MET A 1 0.29 6.24 16.82
N GLU A 2 0.30 6.99 15.77
CA GLU A 2 -0.90 7.46 15.08
C GLU A 2 -0.81 7.13 13.60
N ILE A 3 -1.92 6.72 12.99
CA ILE A 3 -1.99 6.51 11.55
C ILE A 3 -2.70 7.73 10.95
N VAL A 4 -2.02 8.41 10.06
CA VAL A 4 -2.53 9.63 9.41
C VAL A 4 -2.46 9.49 7.90
N LYS A 5 -3.32 10.24 7.20
CA LYS A 5 -3.19 10.34 5.75
C LYS A 5 -1.95 11.18 5.43
N ALA A 6 -1.05 10.62 4.63
CA ALA A 6 0.20 11.29 4.32
C ALA A 6 -0.05 12.54 3.49
N SER A 7 0.65 13.60 3.85
CA SER A 7 0.66 14.87 3.15
C SER A 7 2.10 15.27 2.85
N ARG A 8 2.27 16.48 2.34
CA ARG A 8 3.59 16.99 1.95
C ARG A 8 4.64 16.89 3.06
N GLU A 9 4.24 17.08 4.31
CA GLU A 9 5.16 17.02 5.45
C GLU A 9 5.67 15.60 5.74
N HIS A 10 5.01 14.56 5.23
CA HIS A 10 5.36 13.17 5.45
C HIS A 10 6.22 12.57 4.35
N VAL A 11 6.50 13.32 3.27
CA VAL A 11 7.22 12.80 2.09
C VAL A 11 8.55 12.17 2.46
N GLY A 12 9.32 12.80 3.33
CA GLY A 12 10.64 12.29 3.70
C GLY A 12 10.59 10.90 4.31
N GLU A 13 9.75 10.71 5.32
CA GLU A 13 9.64 9.43 6.02
C GLU A 13 8.92 8.36 5.18
N VAL A 14 7.88 8.72 4.47
CA VAL A 14 7.21 7.78 3.56
C VAL A 14 8.19 7.32 2.47
N SER A 15 8.98 8.23 1.92
CA SER A 15 9.98 7.91 0.89
C SER A 15 11.07 6.98 1.42
N ARG A 16 11.49 7.17 2.65
CA ARG A 16 12.45 6.27 3.31
C ARG A 16 11.88 4.85 3.40
N LEU A 17 10.65 4.73 3.86
CA LEU A 17 9.98 3.42 3.95
C LEU A 17 9.73 2.82 2.56
N PHE A 18 9.37 3.65 1.59
CA PHE A 18 9.14 3.20 0.22
C PHE A 18 10.43 2.67 -0.43
N ASP A 19 11.56 3.30 -0.16
CA ASP A 19 12.85 2.81 -0.63
C ASP A 19 13.18 1.44 -0.02
N LEU A 20 12.92 1.25 1.28
CA LEU A 20 13.09 -0.04 1.94
C LEU A 20 12.13 -1.10 1.37
N TYR A 21 10.89 -0.72 1.09
CA TYR A 21 9.91 -1.60 0.45
C TYR A 21 10.40 -2.08 -0.92
N ARG A 22 10.96 -1.18 -1.73
CA ARG A 22 11.52 -1.54 -3.04
C ARG A 22 12.72 -2.50 -2.89
N GLN A 23 13.55 -2.30 -1.87
CA GLN A 23 14.66 -3.19 -1.57
C GLN A 23 14.17 -4.59 -1.16
N PHE A 24 13.04 -4.67 -0.47
CA PHE A 24 12.39 -5.95 -0.16
C PHE A 24 12.04 -6.72 -1.44
N TYR A 25 11.74 -6.02 -2.53
CA TYR A 25 11.49 -6.60 -3.84
C TYR A 25 12.75 -6.61 -4.72
N GLU A 26 13.91 -6.62 -4.09
CA GLU A 26 15.23 -6.77 -4.74
C GLU A 26 15.62 -5.62 -5.65
N CYS A 27 15.02 -4.45 -5.48
CA CYS A 27 15.48 -3.24 -6.16
C CYS A 27 16.72 -2.70 -5.47
N GLU A 28 17.60 -2.05 -6.25
CA GLU A 28 18.73 -1.33 -5.68
C GLU A 28 18.26 -0.15 -4.84
N PRO A 29 18.94 0.16 -3.72
CA PRO A 29 18.64 1.35 -2.95
C PRO A 29 18.73 2.60 -3.84
N ASP A 30 17.70 3.42 -3.81
CA ASP A 30 17.65 4.68 -4.57
C ASP A 30 16.65 5.63 -3.90
N LEU A 31 17.10 6.31 -2.86
CA LEU A 31 16.25 7.20 -2.09
C LEU A 31 15.75 8.39 -2.91
N ASP A 32 16.56 8.91 -3.83
CA ASP A 32 16.16 10.03 -4.68
C ASP A 32 15.00 9.64 -5.58
N LEU A 33 15.07 8.46 -6.20
CA LEU A 33 13.99 7.93 -7.03
C LEU A 33 12.72 7.70 -6.20
N ALA A 34 12.84 7.10 -5.02
CA ALA A 34 11.73 6.86 -4.11
C ALA A 34 11.06 8.17 -3.71
N THR A 35 11.86 9.18 -3.36
CA THR A 35 11.36 10.49 -2.95
C THR A 35 10.62 11.19 -4.09
N GLN A 36 11.17 11.14 -5.29
CA GLN A 36 10.52 11.73 -6.47
C GLN A 36 9.17 11.06 -6.75
N PHE A 37 9.13 9.73 -6.69
CA PHE A 37 7.90 8.98 -6.95
C PHE A 37 6.81 9.31 -5.93
N ILE A 38 7.12 9.26 -4.64
CA ILE A 38 6.17 9.53 -3.56
C ILE A 38 5.72 11.00 -3.59
N SER A 39 6.65 11.92 -3.77
CA SER A 39 6.33 13.34 -3.86
C SER A 39 5.34 13.62 -4.99
N ASP A 40 5.56 13.03 -6.16
CA ASP A 40 4.65 13.20 -7.31
C ASP A 40 3.27 12.62 -7.03
N ARG A 41 3.20 11.45 -6.39
CA ARG A 41 1.90 10.84 -6.05
C ARG A 41 1.08 11.75 -5.15
N ILE A 42 1.71 12.25 -4.09
CA ILE A 42 1.04 13.13 -3.13
C ILE A 42 0.67 14.46 -3.77
N LYS A 43 1.62 15.08 -4.45
CA LYS A 43 1.44 16.39 -5.07
C LYS A 43 0.33 16.42 -6.13
N ARG A 44 0.23 15.33 -6.89
CA ARG A 44 -0.75 15.21 -7.99
C ARG A 44 -2.05 14.54 -7.56
N GLY A 45 -2.17 14.13 -6.30
CA GLY A 45 -3.37 13.46 -5.81
C GLY A 45 -3.66 12.14 -6.52
N GLN A 46 -2.62 11.39 -6.88
CA GLN A 46 -2.77 10.17 -7.70
C GLN A 46 -2.88 8.90 -6.88
N SER A 47 -2.60 8.98 -5.60
CA SER A 47 -2.76 7.87 -4.68
C SER A 47 -3.18 8.37 -3.30
N ASP A 48 -3.61 7.45 -2.45
CA ASP A 48 -3.91 7.72 -1.05
C ASP A 48 -2.95 6.89 -0.21
N ILE A 49 -2.17 7.58 0.62
CA ILE A 49 -1.14 6.95 1.45
C ILE A 49 -1.49 7.19 2.90
N PHE A 50 -1.44 6.14 3.71
CA PHE A 50 -1.58 6.24 5.16
C PHE A 50 -0.28 5.79 5.80
N VAL A 51 0.18 6.54 6.78
CA VAL A 51 1.48 6.33 7.41
C VAL A 51 1.32 6.30 8.92
N ALA A 52 2.01 5.36 9.55
CA ALA A 52 2.06 5.25 11.02
C ALA A 52 3.22 6.09 11.52
N ILE A 53 2.90 7.13 12.28
CA ILE A 53 3.86 8.12 12.78
C ILE A 53 3.94 8.06 14.29
N ASP A 54 5.16 8.16 14.80
CA ASP A 54 5.46 8.35 16.21
C ASP A 54 6.49 9.48 16.30
N GLY A 55 6.04 10.68 16.64
CA GLY A 55 6.86 11.88 16.53
C GLY A 55 7.24 12.16 15.09
N ASP A 56 8.55 12.18 14.82
CA ASP A 56 9.07 12.42 13.46
C ASP A 56 9.39 11.12 12.71
N ASN A 57 9.14 9.96 13.32
CA ASN A 57 9.51 8.67 12.76
C ASN A 57 8.29 7.92 12.24
N ALA A 58 8.41 7.36 11.05
CA ALA A 58 7.38 6.50 10.48
C ALA A 58 7.79 5.03 10.64
N SER A 59 6.83 4.19 11.00
CA SER A 59 7.03 2.76 11.23
C SER A 59 6.43 1.88 10.14
N GLY A 60 5.53 2.42 9.32
CA GLY A 60 4.91 1.67 8.25
C GLY A 60 4.01 2.55 7.41
N PHE A 61 3.66 2.08 6.23
CA PHE A 61 2.74 2.79 5.35
C PHE A 61 1.94 1.82 4.48
N VAL A 62 0.83 2.32 3.96
CA VAL A 62 0.03 1.63 2.97
C VAL A 62 -0.32 2.63 1.86
N GLN A 63 -0.28 2.20 0.61
CA GLN A 63 -0.62 3.04 -0.53
C GLN A 63 -1.71 2.40 -1.37
N LEU A 64 -2.74 3.19 -1.67
CA LEU A 64 -3.87 2.80 -2.52
C LEU A 64 -3.87 3.64 -3.80
N TYR A 65 -4.20 3.00 -4.92
CA TYR A 65 -4.50 3.71 -6.17
C TYR A 65 -5.99 3.57 -6.49
N PRO A 66 -6.68 4.68 -6.79
CA PRO A 66 -8.06 4.60 -7.24
C PRO A 66 -8.13 3.98 -8.64
N SER A 67 -9.14 3.17 -8.87
CA SER A 67 -9.35 2.52 -10.16
C SER A 67 -10.83 2.18 -10.34
N PHE A 68 -11.13 1.47 -11.40
CA PHE A 68 -12.48 1.02 -11.70
C PHE A 68 -12.44 -0.42 -12.17
N CYS A 69 -13.45 -1.19 -11.79
CA CYS A 69 -13.71 -2.48 -12.39
C CYS A 69 -14.80 -2.29 -13.43
N SER A 70 -14.44 -2.35 -14.71
CA SER A 70 -15.39 -2.07 -15.80
C SER A 70 -16.47 -3.13 -15.88
N VAL A 71 -16.13 -4.39 -15.71
CA VAL A 71 -17.10 -5.49 -15.79
C VAL A 71 -18.19 -5.34 -14.74
N ASP A 72 -17.82 -5.04 -13.50
CA ASP A 72 -18.79 -4.85 -12.42
C ASP A 72 -19.36 -3.44 -12.39
N ALA A 73 -18.81 -2.53 -13.18
CA ALA A 73 -19.21 -1.12 -13.27
C ALA A 73 -19.16 -0.42 -11.90
N VAL A 74 -18.08 -0.64 -11.17
CA VAL A 74 -17.88 -0.09 -9.82
C VAL A 74 -16.52 0.58 -9.68
N LYS A 75 -16.44 1.50 -8.74
CA LYS A 75 -15.16 2.05 -8.27
C LYS A 75 -14.48 1.05 -7.33
N ILE A 76 -13.17 0.93 -7.46
CA ILE A 76 -12.33 0.12 -6.59
C ILE A 76 -11.09 0.91 -6.18
N PHE A 77 -10.37 0.41 -5.19
CA PHE A 77 -8.98 0.81 -4.95
C PHE A 77 -8.09 -0.41 -5.08
N ILE A 78 -6.89 -0.20 -5.62
CA ILE A 78 -5.85 -1.22 -5.63
C ILE A 78 -4.92 -0.90 -4.47
N LEU A 79 -4.84 -1.80 -3.50
CA LEU A 79 -3.89 -1.71 -2.40
C LEU A 79 -2.57 -2.23 -2.95
N TYR A 80 -1.69 -1.30 -3.33
CA TYR A 80 -0.49 -1.66 -4.07
C TYR A 80 0.71 -1.91 -3.17
N ASP A 81 0.87 -1.08 -2.14
CA ASP A 81 2.03 -1.15 -1.25
C ASP A 81 1.58 -1.26 0.20
N LEU A 82 2.18 -2.18 0.93
CA LEU A 82 2.09 -2.29 2.38
C LEU A 82 3.46 -2.66 2.90
N TYR A 83 4.01 -1.81 3.75
CA TYR A 83 5.32 -2.07 4.35
C TYR A 83 5.33 -1.64 5.81
N VAL A 84 5.87 -2.51 6.65
CA VAL A 84 6.11 -2.22 8.07
C VAL A 84 7.60 -2.40 8.32
N ASP A 85 8.22 -1.39 8.92
CA ASP A 85 9.64 -1.41 9.26
C ASP A 85 9.96 -2.65 10.11
N ALA A 86 11.13 -3.23 9.89
CA ALA A 86 11.54 -4.49 10.53
C ALA A 86 11.37 -4.47 12.05
N ASP A 87 11.71 -3.34 12.69
CA ASP A 87 11.64 -3.19 14.14
C ASP A 87 10.19 -3.10 14.67
N SER A 88 9.24 -2.87 13.80
CA SER A 88 7.82 -2.69 14.16
C SER A 88 6.93 -3.85 13.71
N ARG A 89 7.50 -4.90 13.15
CA ARG A 89 6.76 -6.08 12.70
C ARG A 89 6.27 -6.89 13.89
N LYS A 90 5.22 -7.70 13.66
CA LYS A 90 4.56 -8.54 14.67
C LYS A 90 3.90 -7.73 15.79
N SER A 91 3.64 -6.44 15.54
CA SER A 91 2.97 -5.55 16.49
C SER A 91 1.49 -5.32 16.17
N GLY A 92 0.99 -5.91 15.07
CA GLY A 92 -0.36 -5.66 14.58
C GLY A 92 -0.47 -4.38 13.75
N LEU A 93 0.64 -3.71 13.44
CA LEU A 93 0.63 -2.47 12.69
C LEU A 93 0.14 -2.67 11.24
N GLY A 94 0.55 -3.75 10.59
CA GLY A 94 0.07 -4.06 9.24
C GLY A 94 -1.44 -4.18 9.19
N GLU A 95 -2.04 -4.85 10.15
CA GLU A 95 -3.49 -4.96 10.24
C GLU A 95 -4.16 -3.59 10.42
N LYS A 96 -3.60 -2.74 11.29
CA LYS A 96 -4.14 -1.40 11.53
C LYS A 96 -4.09 -0.54 10.27
N LEU A 97 -2.99 -0.60 9.53
CA LEU A 97 -2.86 0.11 8.26
C LEU A 97 -3.88 -0.39 7.23
N MET A 98 -4.07 -1.71 7.13
CA MET A 98 -5.04 -2.31 6.24
C MET A 98 -6.48 -1.90 6.59
N ARG A 99 -6.82 -1.87 7.88
CA ARG A 99 -8.15 -1.44 8.33
C ARG A 99 -8.39 0.03 8.03
N THR A 100 -7.39 0.88 8.23
CA THR A 100 -7.47 2.31 7.88
C THR A 100 -7.72 2.48 6.37
N ALA A 101 -6.98 1.74 5.55
CA ALA A 101 -7.18 1.76 4.10
C ALA A 101 -8.59 1.30 3.71
N THR A 102 -9.10 0.26 4.34
CA THR A 102 -10.44 -0.25 4.09
C THR A 102 -11.52 0.78 4.42
N ASP A 103 -11.38 1.45 5.57
CA ASP A 103 -12.33 2.48 5.99
C ASP A 103 -12.32 3.67 5.02
N TRP A 104 -11.14 4.08 4.58
CA TRP A 104 -11.00 5.13 3.58
C TRP A 104 -11.68 4.75 2.26
N ALA A 105 -11.40 3.55 1.75
CA ALA A 105 -11.97 3.08 0.51
C ALA A 105 -13.50 3.04 0.58
N ARG A 106 -14.05 2.52 1.67
CA ARG A 106 -15.50 2.47 1.90
C ARG A 106 -16.10 3.86 1.91
N SER A 107 -15.47 4.81 2.61
CA SER A 107 -15.95 6.19 2.72
C SER A 107 -15.85 6.93 1.39
N ASN A 108 -15.03 6.47 0.47
CA ASN A 108 -14.85 7.08 -0.85
C ASN A 108 -15.54 6.30 -1.98
N GLY A 109 -16.54 5.50 -1.63
CA GLY A 109 -17.44 4.89 -2.60
C GLY A 109 -16.91 3.65 -3.31
N ALA A 110 -15.84 3.05 -2.81
CA ALA A 110 -15.31 1.84 -3.43
C ALA A 110 -16.14 0.61 -3.05
N ALA A 111 -16.37 -0.27 -4.02
CA ALA A 111 -17.06 -1.54 -3.80
C ALA A 111 -16.14 -2.60 -3.22
N ARG A 112 -14.83 -2.50 -3.49
CA ARG A 112 -13.83 -3.44 -2.96
C ARG A 112 -12.41 -2.89 -3.08
N LEU A 113 -11.50 -3.58 -2.39
CA LEU A 113 -10.05 -3.41 -2.54
C LEU A 113 -9.48 -4.65 -3.21
N ASP A 114 -8.64 -4.45 -4.21
CA ASP A 114 -7.90 -5.52 -4.86
C ASP A 114 -6.42 -5.40 -4.52
N LEU A 115 -5.72 -6.52 -4.42
CA LEU A 115 -4.27 -6.54 -4.23
C LEU A 115 -3.65 -7.76 -4.92
N LEU A 116 -2.35 -7.66 -5.19
CA LEU A 116 -1.53 -8.77 -5.63
C LEU A 116 -0.45 -9.01 -4.58
N THR A 117 -0.13 -10.25 -4.34
CA THR A 117 0.97 -10.62 -3.45
C THR A 117 1.73 -11.79 -4.06
N ALA A 118 3.03 -11.87 -3.76
CA ALA A 118 3.84 -13.00 -4.22
C ALA A 118 3.35 -14.31 -3.58
N ASP A 119 3.46 -15.39 -4.34
CA ASP A 119 2.97 -16.71 -3.90
C ASP A 119 3.76 -17.28 -2.71
N ASP A 120 4.96 -16.78 -2.44
CA ASP A 120 5.79 -17.15 -1.30
C ASP A 120 5.66 -16.20 -0.10
N ASN A 121 4.85 -15.14 -0.20
CA ASN A 121 4.61 -14.20 0.89
C ASN A 121 3.54 -14.75 1.85
N VAL A 122 3.90 -15.78 2.63
CA VAL A 122 2.96 -16.48 3.51
C VAL A 122 2.40 -15.57 4.60
N ALA A 123 3.24 -14.73 5.19
CA ALA A 123 2.81 -13.80 6.25
C ALA A 123 1.77 -12.80 5.72
N GLY A 124 1.99 -12.27 4.53
CA GLY A 124 1.03 -11.36 3.88
C GLY A 124 -0.29 -12.06 3.59
N GLN A 125 -0.23 -13.28 3.05
CA GLN A 125 -1.43 -14.07 2.74
C GLN A 125 -2.27 -14.34 4.00
N HIS A 126 -1.64 -14.69 5.11
CA HIS A 126 -2.34 -14.88 6.39
C HIS A 126 -3.05 -13.61 6.84
N LEU A 127 -2.38 -12.47 6.72
CA LEU A 127 -2.97 -11.17 7.07
C LEU A 127 -4.18 -10.86 6.19
N TYR A 128 -4.03 -10.99 4.87
CA TYR A 128 -5.11 -10.67 3.94
C TYR A 128 -6.32 -11.59 4.14
N GLU A 129 -6.11 -12.88 4.29
CA GLU A 129 -7.18 -13.84 4.51
C GLU A 129 -7.88 -13.60 5.86
N LYS A 130 -7.11 -13.26 6.90
CA LYS A 130 -7.67 -12.87 8.21
C LYS A 130 -8.61 -11.67 8.08
N LEU A 131 -8.29 -10.74 7.20
CA LEU A 131 -9.09 -9.52 6.97
C LEU A 131 -10.24 -9.72 5.98
N GLY A 132 -10.44 -10.94 5.50
CA GLY A 132 -11.56 -11.28 4.63
C GLY A 132 -11.26 -11.23 3.13
N TYR A 133 -10.02 -11.01 2.74
CA TYR A 133 -9.63 -11.08 1.32
C TYR A 133 -9.69 -12.53 0.84
N LYS A 134 -10.10 -12.70 -0.42
CA LYS A 134 -10.23 -14.01 -1.07
C LYS A 134 -9.50 -14.00 -2.41
N LYS A 135 -8.94 -15.14 -2.78
CA LYS A 135 -8.37 -15.33 -4.12
C LYS A 135 -9.52 -15.43 -5.12
N GLU A 136 -9.61 -14.50 -6.05
CA GLU A 136 -10.74 -14.43 -6.99
C GLU A 136 -10.34 -14.60 -8.46
N LEU A 137 -9.04 -14.60 -8.80
CA LEU A 137 -8.57 -14.64 -10.18
C LEU A 137 -7.78 -15.92 -10.50
N GLU A 138 -8.34 -17.09 -10.18
CA GLU A 138 -7.62 -18.37 -10.38
C GLU A 138 -7.42 -18.74 -11.85
N ASN A 139 -8.30 -18.29 -12.74
CA ASN A 139 -8.28 -18.65 -14.16
C ASN A 139 -7.83 -17.49 -15.07
N PHE A 140 -7.06 -16.55 -14.54
CA PHE A 140 -6.60 -15.38 -15.28
C PHE A 140 -5.10 -15.33 -15.29
N TYR A 141 -4.53 -14.91 -16.43
CA TYR A 141 -3.10 -14.65 -16.56
C TYR A 141 -2.89 -13.16 -16.69
N ALA A 142 -1.87 -12.64 -16.02
CA ALA A 142 -1.46 -11.25 -16.16
C ALA A 142 -0.42 -11.15 -17.28
N TYR A 143 -0.59 -10.18 -18.17
CA TYR A 143 0.34 -9.91 -19.26
C TYR A 143 0.86 -8.49 -19.12
N SER A 144 2.14 -8.29 -19.41
CA SER A 144 2.75 -6.96 -19.45
C SER A 144 3.53 -6.79 -20.74
N LEU A 145 3.46 -5.59 -21.31
CA LEU A 145 4.32 -5.18 -22.44
C LEU A 145 5.15 -3.99 -21.95
N HIS A 146 6.45 -4.17 -21.91
CA HIS A 146 7.35 -3.08 -21.54
C HIS A 146 7.54 -2.16 -22.75
N ILE A 147 7.36 -0.87 -22.50
CA ILE A 147 7.37 0.17 -23.54
C ILE A 147 8.65 0.99 -23.45
#